data_cc885439f298c15cd27178c37addf3c4
#
_entry.id   cc885439f298c15cd27178c37addf3c4
#
_cell.length_a   1.000
_cell.length_b   1.000
_cell.length_c   1.000
_cell.angle_alpha   90.00
_cell.angle_beta   90.00
_cell.angle_gamma   90.00
#
_symmetry.space_group_name_H-M   'P 1'
#
loop_
_entity.id
_entity.type
_entity.pdbx_description
1 polymer ?
#
loop_
_entity_poly.entity_id
_entity_poly.type
_entity_poly.pdbx_seq_one_letter_code
_entity_poly.pdbx_strand_id
1 'polypeptide(L)'
;VPFIRSPPESGYPRNDVRRHLIIPDAQIRPGSDTTHIDWAAEAIVEYRPDVIVVIGDWWDLPSLSMHDAPGSKEAEGRRVMPDIEAGNEAFDRLVRPMEDERMRLAKGRRKMWSPECHFLFGNHEHRLTRAIFRDPKWEGIISLDSLKTPWFTRHEFLKIV
;
A
#
# COMPACT_ATOMS: atom_id res chain seq x y z
N VAL A 1 -15.62 9.99 -14.29
CA VAL A 1 -14.88 8.73 -14.42
C VAL A 1 -13.66 9.04 -15.27
N PRO A 2 -12.42 8.91 -14.76
CA PRO A 2 -11.25 9.09 -15.58
C PRO A 2 -11.25 8.01 -16.68
N PHE A 3 -11.06 8.42 -17.91
CA PHE A 3 -10.89 7.53 -19.06
C PHE A 3 -9.58 6.75 -18.87
N ILE A 4 -9.68 5.52 -18.35
CA ILE A 4 -8.57 4.58 -18.43
C ILE A 4 -8.57 4.09 -19.87
N ARG A 5 -7.62 4.57 -20.67
CA ARG A 5 -7.42 4.02 -22.03
C ARG A 5 -6.97 2.58 -21.87
N SER A 6 -7.66 1.68 -22.55
CA SER A 6 -7.15 0.32 -22.75
C SER A 6 -5.71 0.40 -23.25
N PRO A 7 -4.78 -0.37 -22.69
CA PRO A 7 -3.41 -0.38 -23.20
C PRO A 7 -3.45 -0.72 -24.69
N PRO A 8 -2.62 -0.07 -25.52
CA PRO A 8 -2.56 -0.39 -26.95
C PRO A 8 -2.27 -1.88 -27.12
N GLU A 9 -2.97 -2.54 -28.01
CA GLU A 9 -2.61 -3.90 -28.44
C GLU A 9 -1.18 -3.86 -28.95
N SER A 10 -0.22 -4.22 -28.09
CA SER A 10 1.19 -4.15 -28.45
C SER A 10 1.51 -5.30 -29.40
N GLY A 11 1.91 -4.97 -30.61
CA GLY A 11 2.46 -5.91 -31.59
C GLY A 11 3.85 -6.45 -31.22
N TYR A 12 4.27 -6.33 -29.96
CA TYR A 12 5.51 -6.87 -29.44
C TYR A 12 5.33 -8.34 -29.05
N PRO A 13 6.29 -9.22 -29.35
CA PRO A 13 6.24 -10.61 -28.89
C PRO A 13 6.17 -10.62 -27.35
N ARG A 14 5.15 -11.26 -26.80
CA ARG A 14 4.79 -11.25 -25.36
C ARG A 14 5.82 -11.95 -24.44
N ASN A 15 6.93 -12.45 -24.96
CA ASN A 15 7.80 -13.34 -24.20
C ASN A 15 8.82 -12.65 -23.30
N ASP A 16 9.07 -11.33 -23.45
CA ASP A 16 10.11 -10.63 -22.68
C ASP A 16 9.65 -9.35 -21.96
N VAL A 17 8.40 -8.95 -22.10
CA VAL A 17 7.90 -7.71 -21.47
C VAL A 17 7.13 -8.03 -20.20
N ARG A 18 7.69 -7.69 -19.04
CA ARG A 18 6.98 -7.74 -17.75
C ARG A 18 6.17 -6.47 -17.56
N ARG A 19 4.92 -6.61 -17.15
CA ARG A 19 4.03 -5.48 -16.84
C ARG A 19 4.16 -5.14 -15.37
N HIS A 20 4.48 -3.90 -15.08
CA HIS A 20 4.54 -3.37 -13.72
C HIS A 20 3.36 -2.45 -13.45
N LEU A 21 2.72 -2.61 -12.30
CA LEU A 21 1.79 -1.65 -11.74
C LEU A 21 2.47 -0.99 -10.55
N ILE A 22 2.60 0.34 -10.61
CA ILE A 22 3.20 1.14 -9.54
C ILE A 22 2.09 1.92 -8.86
N ILE A 23 1.99 1.79 -7.54
CA ILE A 23 1.03 2.50 -6.70
C ILE A 23 1.83 3.54 -5.91
N PRO A 24 1.62 4.84 -6.18
CA PRO A 24 2.31 5.91 -5.46
C PRO A 24 1.66 6.20 -4.10
N ASP A 25 2.16 7.22 -3.43
CA ASP A 25 1.72 7.78 -2.15
C ASP A 25 0.21 7.76 -1.97
N ALA A 26 -0.30 6.84 -1.16
CA ALA A 26 -1.73 6.76 -0.87
C ALA A 26 -2.12 7.68 0.29
N GLN A 27 -1.19 7.93 1.22
CA GLN A 27 -1.32 8.79 2.40
C GLN A 27 -2.63 8.60 3.18
N ILE A 28 -2.93 7.35 3.49
CA ILE A 28 -4.15 6.94 4.17
C ILE A 28 -4.14 7.42 5.63
N ARG A 29 -5.24 8.02 6.04
CA ARG A 29 -5.50 8.46 7.42
C ARG A 29 -6.97 8.29 7.76
N PRO A 30 -7.33 8.26 9.06
CA PRO A 30 -8.73 8.18 9.47
C PRO A 30 -9.59 9.26 8.84
N GLY A 31 -10.73 8.85 8.25
CA GLY A 31 -11.70 9.76 7.63
C GLY A 31 -11.31 10.31 6.26
N SER A 32 -10.18 9.91 5.67
CA SER A 32 -9.85 10.27 4.29
C SER A 32 -10.69 9.49 3.28
N ASP A 33 -10.97 10.09 2.13
CA ASP A 33 -11.54 9.36 1.00
C ASP A 33 -10.49 8.38 0.44
N THR A 34 -10.83 7.11 0.45
CA THR A 34 -9.98 6.01 0.00
C THR A 34 -10.50 5.32 -1.26
N THR A 35 -11.40 5.97 -2.01
CA THR A 35 -12.00 5.42 -3.24
C THR A 35 -10.95 5.09 -4.29
N HIS A 36 -9.83 5.81 -4.32
CA HIS A 36 -8.69 5.53 -5.21
C HIS A 36 -8.06 4.16 -4.96
N ILE A 37 -8.17 3.63 -3.74
CA ILE A 37 -7.68 2.28 -3.42
C ILE A 37 -8.54 1.21 -4.09
N ASP A 38 -9.86 1.41 -4.14
CA ASP A 38 -10.76 0.48 -4.84
C ASP A 38 -10.45 0.47 -6.34
N TRP A 39 -10.20 1.64 -6.94
CA TRP A 39 -9.78 1.72 -8.35
C TRP A 39 -8.45 1.03 -8.60
N ALA A 40 -7.47 1.17 -7.69
CA ALA A 40 -6.19 0.47 -7.79
C ALA A 40 -6.39 -1.06 -7.70
N ALA A 41 -7.24 -1.52 -6.78
CA ALA A 41 -7.58 -2.94 -6.61
C ALA A 41 -8.28 -3.52 -7.86
N GLU A 42 -9.21 -2.78 -8.45
CA GLU A 42 -9.85 -3.15 -9.73
C GLU A 42 -8.83 -3.24 -10.86
N ALA A 43 -7.93 -2.24 -10.98
CA ALA A 43 -6.87 -2.23 -11.97
C ALA A 43 -5.91 -3.42 -11.83
N ILE A 44 -5.56 -3.83 -10.60
CA ILE A 44 -4.75 -5.02 -10.35
C ILE A 44 -5.40 -6.27 -10.99
N VAL A 45 -6.70 -6.47 -10.78
CA VAL A 45 -7.42 -7.64 -11.29
C VAL A 45 -7.63 -7.55 -12.80
N GLU A 46 -7.93 -6.37 -13.32
CA GLU A 46 -8.15 -6.14 -14.76
C GLU A 46 -6.89 -6.35 -15.58
N TYR A 47 -5.79 -5.69 -15.20
CA TYR A 47 -4.54 -5.72 -15.97
C TYR A 47 -3.67 -6.93 -15.67
N ARG A 48 -3.85 -7.58 -14.52
CA ARG A 48 -3.03 -8.72 -14.06
C ARG A 48 -1.55 -8.48 -14.30
N PRO A 49 -0.95 -7.48 -13.66
CA PRO A 49 0.46 -7.19 -13.82
C PRO A 49 1.32 -8.38 -13.36
N ASP A 50 2.55 -8.44 -13.86
CA ASP A 50 3.55 -9.42 -13.42
C ASP A 50 4.23 -8.98 -12.12
N VAL A 51 4.28 -7.66 -11.90
CA VAL A 51 4.87 -7.03 -10.71
C VAL A 51 3.97 -5.91 -10.21
N ILE A 52 3.78 -5.84 -8.90
CA ILE A 52 3.08 -4.76 -8.23
C ILE A 52 4.05 -4.12 -7.24
N VAL A 53 4.21 -2.81 -7.32
CA VAL A 53 5.10 -2.05 -6.43
C VAL A 53 4.32 -0.92 -5.77
N VAL A 54 4.28 -0.92 -4.44
CA VAL A 54 3.84 0.22 -3.64
C VAL A 54 5.10 0.97 -3.22
N ILE A 55 5.22 2.24 -3.63
CA ILE A 55 6.48 2.99 -3.46
C ILE A 55 6.59 3.76 -2.14
N GLY A 56 5.79 3.38 -1.14
CA GLY A 56 5.80 3.96 0.20
C GLY A 56 4.81 5.08 0.39
N ASP A 57 4.90 5.73 1.54
CA ASP A 57 3.97 6.76 2.02
C ASP A 57 2.49 6.33 1.89
N TRP A 58 2.26 5.04 2.18
CA TRP A 58 0.91 4.47 2.19
C TRP A 58 0.12 4.97 3.40
N TRP A 59 0.72 4.90 4.60
CA TRP A 59 0.16 5.46 5.83
C TRP A 59 0.59 6.92 5.96
N ASP A 60 -0.35 7.85 6.13
CA ASP A 60 -0.02 9.24 6.43
C ASP A 60 0.56 9.41 7.85
N LEU A 61 0.07 8.67 8.84
CA LEU A 61 0.48 8.74 10.24
C LEU A 61 0.53 10.18 10.80
N PRO A 62 -0.56 10.96 10.66
CA PRO A 62 -0.57 12.37 11.05
C PRO A 62 -0.36 12.58 12.54
N SER A 63 -0.70 11.60 13.41
CA SER A 63 -0.43 11.67 14.85
C SER A 63 1.05 11.70 15.21
N LEU A 64 1.92 11.26 14.31
CA LEU A 64 3.38 11.25 14.45
C LEU A 64 4.06 12.36 13.64
N SER A 65 3.28 13.25 13.01
CA SER A 65 3.79 14.40 12.28
C SER A 65 4.53 15.35 13.25
N MET A 66 5.62 15.91 12.76
CA MET A 66 6.40 16.93 13.50
C MET A 66 6.12 18.34 13.03
N HIS A 67 5.36 18.47 11.96
CA HIS A 67 5.05 19.77 11.38
C HIS A 67 3.97 20.50 12.15
N ASP A 68 3.13 19.77 12.88
CA ASP A 68 2.05 20.34 13.67
C ASP A 68 2.52 20.54 15.12
N ALA A 69 2.38 21.76 15.64
CA ALA A 69 2.77 22.07 17.02
C ALA A 69 1.95 21.21 18.01
N PRO A 70 2.59 20.64 19.05
CA PRO A 70 1.86 19.96 20.11
C PRO A 70 0.77 20.86 20.71
N GLY A 71 -0.46 20.35 20.77
CA GLY A 71 -1.63 21.12 21.29
C GLY A 71 -2.28 22.05 20.26
N SER A 72 -1.84 22.04 19.01
CA SER A 72 -2.54 22.75 17.94
C SER A 72 -3.90 22.10 17.67
N LYS A 73 -4.82 22.88 17.10
CA LYS A 73 -6.15 22.38 16.70
C LYS A 73 -6.03 21.27 15.63
N GLU A 74 -5.03 21.35 14.79
CA GLU A 74 -4.73 20.35 13.75
C GLU A 74 -4.27 19.02 14.35
N ALA A 75 -3.63 19.04 15.53
CA ALA A 75 -3.17 17.85 16.24
C ALA A 75 -4.24 17.26 17.18
N GLU A 76 -5.36 17.99 17.42
CA GLU A 76 -6.39 17.56 18.34
C GLU A 76 -7.04 16.24 17.88
N GLY A 77 -7.16 15.30 18.83
CA GLY A 77 -7.84 14.03 18.61
C GLY A 77 -7.05 12.99 17.81
N ARG A 78 -5.89 13.32 17.25
CA ARG A 78 -5.06 12.35 16.51
C ARG A 78 -4.53 11.25 17.43
N ARG A 79 -4.56 10.01 16.96
CA ARG A 79 -4.13 8.82 17.69
C ARG A 79 -3.38 7.86 16.77
N VAL A 80 -2.28 7.30 17.26
CA VAL A 80 -1.40 6.44 16.47
C VAL A 80 -2.09 5.15 16.00
N MET A 81 -2.83 4.50 16.89
CA MET A 81 -3.48 3.23 16.53
C MET A 81 -4.55 3.40 15.45
N PRO A 82 -5.46 4.38 15.51
CA PRO A 82 -6.37 4.67 14.40
C PRO A 82 -5.68 5.00 13.08
N ASP A 83 -4.53 5.69 13.10
CA ASP A 83 -3.74 5.96 11.90
C ASP A 83 -3.22 4.65 11.26
N ILE A 84 -2.68 3.75 12.10
CA ILE A 84 -2.20 2.44 11.68
C ILE A 84 -3.35 1.59 11.13
N GLU A 85 -4.47 1.54 11.85
CA GLU A 85 -5.64 0.73 11.47
C GLU A 85 -6.24 1.19 10.14
N ALA A 86 -6.39 2.49 9.93
CA ALA A 86 -6.91 3.03 8.68
C ALA A 86 -6.09 2.58 7.46
N GLY A 87 -4.77 2.65 7.54
CA GLY A 87 -3.90 2.20 6.46
C GLY A 87 -3.89 0.68 6.29
N ASN A 88 -3.98 -0.10 7.38
CA ASN A 88 -4.10 -1.55 7.33
C ASN A 88 -5.40 -2.00 6.65
N GLU A 89 -6.53 -1.38 7.00
CA GLU A 89 -7.83 -1.65 6.37
C GLU A 89 -7.83 -1.31 4.88
N ALA A 90 -7.21 -0.19 4.50
CA ALA A 90 -7.06 0.18 3.10
C ALA A 90 -6.17 -0.81 2.34
N PHE A 91 -5.12 -1.35 2.99
CA PHE A 91 -4.26 -2.35 2.38
C PHE A 91 -4.99 -3.69 2.18
N ASP A 92 -5.79 -4.11 3.15
CA ASP A 92 -6.65 -5.30 3.02
C ASP A 92 -7.65 -5.13 1.87
N ARG A 93 -8.23 -3.94 1.68
CA ARG A 93 -9.11 -3.64 0.53
C ARG A 93 -8.38 -3.71 -0.81
N LEU A 94 -7.13 -3.25 -0.87
CA LEU A 94 -6.31 -3.36 -2.08
C LEU A 94 -6.07 -4.81 -2.48
N VAL A 95 -5.82 -5.70 -1.50
CA VAL A 95 -5.37 -7.09 -1.77
C VAL A 95 -6.54 -8.04 -1.98
N ARG A 96 -7.67 -7.81 -1.33
CA ARG A 96 -8.84 -8.72 -1.33
C ARG A 96 -9.30 -9.13 -2.74
N PRO A 97 -9.49 -8.22 -3.72
CA PRO A 97 -9.90 -8.64 -5.08
C PRO A 97 -8.85 -9.52 -5.78
N MET A 98 -7.56 -9.34 -5.47
CA MET A 98 -6.49 -10.20 -5.98
C MET A 98 -6.60 -11.61 -5.40
N GLU A 99 -6.87 -11.74 -4.10
CA GLU A 99 -7.09 -13.03 -3.43
C GLU A 99 -8.31 -13.75 -3.99
N ASP A 100 -9.42 -13.05 -4.16
CA ASP A 100 -10.66 -13.58 -4.74
C ASP A 100 -10.44 -14.09 -6.16
N GLU A 101 -9.71 -13.35 -6.98
CA GLU A 101 -9.37 -13.76 -8.34
C GLU A 101 -8.48 -15.01 -8.35
N ARG A 102 -7.50 -15.10 -7.46
CA ARG A 102 -6.66 -16.30 -7.32
C ARG A 102 -7.48 -17.51 -6.91
N MET A 103 -8.39 -17.36 -5.94
CA MET A 103 -9.32 -18.43 -5.55
C MET A 103 -10.22 -18.85 -6.72
N ARG A 104 -10.73 -17.91 -7.48
CA ARG A 104 -11.54 -18.18 -8.68
C ARG A 104 -10.78 -18.98 -9.73
N LEU A 105 -9.52 -18.61 -9.98
CA LEU A 105 -8.65 -19.32 -10.92
C LEU A 105 -8.37 -20.75 -10.45
N ALA A 106 -8.07 -20.94 -9.16
CA ALA A 106 -7.81 -22.24 -8.56
C ALA A 106 -9.03 -23.17 -8.69
N LYS A 107 -10.22 -22.70 -8.33
CA LYS A 107 -11.48 -23.46 -8.47
C LYS A 107 -11.76 -23.83 -9.93
N GLY A 108 -11.46 -22.93 -10.85
CA GLY A 108 -11.65 -23.16 -12.30
C GLY A 108 -10.55 -24.00 -12.95
N ARG A 109 -9.55 -24.49 -12.19
CA ARG A 109 -8.37 -25.22 -12.72
C ARG A 109 -7.68 -24.45 -13.86
N ARG A 110 -7.68 -23.12 -13.78
CA ARG A 110 -7.05 -22.23 -14.78
C ARG A 110 -5.60 -21.95 -14.37
N LYS A 111 -4.81 -21.43 -15.34
CA LYS A 111 -3.44 -20.98 -15.07
C LYS A 111 -3.48 -19.95 -13.94
N MET A 112 -2.71 -20.23 -12.89
CA MET A 112 -2.60 -19.30 -11.75
C MET A 112 -1.90 -18.02 -12.18
N TRP A 113 -2.43 -16.90 -11.69
CA TRP A 113 -1.77 -15.62 -11.74
C TRP A 113 -1.21 -15.32 -10.35
N SER A 114 0.08 -15.02 -10.27
CA SER A 114 0.79 -14.76 -9.02
C SER A 114 1.83 -13.66 -9.27
N PRO A 115 1.46 -12.39 -9.13
CA PRO A 115 2.38 -11.29 -9.31
C PRO A 115 3.45 -11.28 -8.22
N GLU A 116 4.62 -10.76 -8.54
CA GLU A 116 5.59 -10.35 -7.52
C GLU A 116 5.08 -9.04 -6.90
N CYS A 117 5.02 -8.99 -5.57
CA CYS A 117 4.48 -7.84 -4.86
C CYS A 117 5.56 -7.24 -3.94
N HIS A 118 5.84 -5.95 -4.11
CA HIS A 118 6.87 -5.24 -3.37
C HIS A 118 6.30 -4.00 -2.71
N PHE A 119 6.63 -3.80 -1.44
CA PHE A 119 6.34 -2.61 -0.67
C PHE A 119 7.64 -1.94 -0.23
N LEU A 120 7.84 -0.70 -0.60
CA LEU A 120 8.97 0.11 -0.17
C LEU A 120 8.50 1.02 0.97
N PHE A 121 9.25 1.08 2.06
CA PHE A 121 8.95 2.03 3.12
C PHE A 121 9.34 3.44 2.71
N GLY A 122 8.38 4.36 2.83
CA GLY A 122 8.59 5.78 2.61
C GLY A 122 8.94 6.52 3.90
N ASN A 123 9.02 7.83 3.80
CA ASN A 123 9.35 8.66 4.96
C ASN A 123 8.21 8.75 5.99
N HIS A 124 6.97 8.49 5.61
CA HIS A 124 5.83 8.46 6.53
C HIS A 124 5.85 7.20 7.40
N GLU A 125 6.09 6.01 6.84
CA GLU A 125 6.24 4.78 7.63
C GLU A 125 7.38 4.91 8.64
N HIS A 126 8.49 5.54 8.27
CA HIS A 126 9.60 5.81 9.20
C HIS A 126 9.28 6.82 10.31
N ARG A 127 8.10 7.45 10.33
CA ARG A 127 7.63 8.22 11.48
C ARG A 127 7.51 7.34 12.73
N LEU A 128 7.15 6.06 12.57
CA LEU A 128 7.11 5.09 13.68
C LEU A 128 8.49 4.89 14.29
N THR A 129 9.50 4.61 13.47
CA THR A 129 10.88 4.45 13.95
C THR A 129 11.40 5.70 14.63
N ARG A 130 11.12 6.88 14.05
CA ARG A 130 11.51 8.16 14.66
C ARG A 130 10.78 8.45 15.98
N ALA A 131 9.52 8.04 16.10
CA ALA A 131 8.75 8.20 17.34
C ALA A 131 9.36 7.36 18.48
N ILE A 132 9.70 6.09 18.21
CA ILE A 132 10.36 5.19 19.17
C ILE A 132 11.72 5.77 19.60
N PHE A 133 12.50 6.25 18.63
CA PHE A 133 13.83 6.83 18.95
C PHE A 133 13.75 8.06 19.86
N ARG A 134 12.69 8.86 19.74
CA ARG A 134 12.48 10.06 20.56
C ARG A 134 11.90 9.76 21.93
N ASP A 135 10.97 8.84 22.01
CA ASP A 135 10.31 8.44 23.25
C ASP A 135 10.26 6.92 23.33
N PRO A 136 11.22 6.31 24.05
CA PRO A 136 11.30 4.86 24.20
C PRO A 136 10.05 4.19 24.80
N LYS A 137 9.09 4.97 25.32
CA LYS A 137 7.79 4.43 25.76
C LYS A 137 7.01 3.74 24.65
N TRP A 138 7.29 4.09 23.39
CA TRP A 138 6.69 3.46 22.23
C TRP A 138 7.31 2.09 21.90
N GLU A 139 8.47 1.75 22.47
CA GLU A 139 9.12 0.47 22.23
C GLU A 139 8.22 -0.68 22.72
N GLY A 140 8.01 -1.66 21.83
CA GLY A 140 7.10 -2.79 22.07
C GLY A 140 5.60 -2.48 21.91
N ILE A 141 5.22 -1.20 21.69
CA ILE A 141 3.83 -0.79 21.43
C ILE A 141 3.58 -0.63 19.94
N ILE A 142 4.48 0.05 19.25
CA ILE A 142 4.43 0.27 17.79
C ILE A 142 5.75 -0.14 17.14
N SER A 143 5.69 -0.56 15.89
CA SER A 143 6.87 -0.85 15.07
C SER A 143 6.48 -0.82 13.60
N LEU A 144 7.44 -0.97 12.70
CA LEU A 144 7.14 -1.18 11.28
C LEU A 144 6.32 -2.45 11.04
N ASP A 145 6.36 -3.43 11.96
CA ASP A 145 5.54 -4.64 11.87
C ASP A 145 4.06 -4.41 12.23
N SER A 146 3.74 -3.26 12.83
CA SER A 146 2.35 -2.83 13.03
C SER A 146 1.65 -2.48 11.69
N LEU A 147 2.44 -2.20 10.65
CA LEU A 147 1.97 -1.89 9.32
C LEU A 147 1.82 -3.20 8.54
N LYS A 148 0.59 -3.61 8.27
CA LYS A 148 0.28 -4.89 7.62
C LYS A 148 0.33 -4.74 6.10
N THR A 149 1.18 -5.51 5.46
CA THR A 149 1.31 -5.56 4.00
C THR A 149 1.21 -7.01 3.51
N PRO A 150 0.04 -7.67 3.66
CA PRO A 150 -0.12 -9.07 3.25
C PRO A 150 0.22 -9.20 1.75
N TRP A 151 0.87 -10.31 1.38
CA TRP A 151 1.34 -10.63 0.03
C TRP A 151 2.56 -9.85 -0.46
N PHE A 152 2.95 -8.75 0.20
CA PHE A 152 4.02 -7.89 -0.25
C PHE A 152 5.32 -8.16 0.50
N THR A 153 6.41 -8.29 -0.24
CA THR A 153 7.75 -8.28 0.31
C THR A 153 8.14 -6.85 0.65
N ARG A 154 8.53 -6.62 1.90
CA ARG A 154 8.91 -5.29 2.39
C ARG A 154 10.37 -4.98 2.10
N HIS A 155 10.63 -3.72 1.78
CA HIS A 155 11.98 -3.19 1.55
C HIS A 155 12.12 -1.87 2.29
N GLU A 156 13.16 -1.77 3.14
CA GLU A 156 13.46 -0.53 3.88
C GLU A 156 14.11 0.52 2.99
N PHE A 157 14.72 0.08 1.90
CA PHE A 157 15.40 0.94 0.94
C PHE A 157 14.97 0.59 -0.49
N LEU A 158 15.32 1.49 -1.43
CA LEU A 158 15.08 1.28 -2.84
C LEU A 158 15.57 -0.11 -3.29
N LYS A 159 14.69 -0.88 -3.89
CA LYS A 159 15.04 -2.10 -4.60
C LYS A 159 14.82 -1.89 -6.10
N ILE A 160 15.82 -2.25 -6.88
CA ILE A 160 15.70 -2.35 -8.34
C ILE A 160 15.20 -3.76 -8.65
N VAL A 161 14.08 -3.86 -9.32
CA VAL A 161 13.46 -5.12 -9.77
C VAL A 161 13.48 -5.23 -11.27
#